data_7cec385ba9b5e6c60832273ee15936dc
#
_entry.id   7cec385ba9b5e6c60832273ee15936dc
#
_cell.length_a   1.000
_cell.length_b   1.000
_cell.length_c   1.000
_cell.angle_alpha   90.00
_cell.angle_beta   90.00
_cell.angle_gamma   90.00
#
_symmetry.space_group_name_H-M   'P 1'
#
loop_
_entity.id
_entity.type
_entity.pdbx_description
1 polymer ?
#
loop_
_entity_poly.entity_id
_entity_poly.type
_entity_poly.pdbx_seq_one_letter_code
_entity_poly.pdbx_strand_id
1 'polypeptide(L)'
;MTDEELKAYIDMTVNGAIRQLADDGLIKKQSDIKYAKVAKRLYEFYQSQEKGIDEIMLNALTEISDDTYFRIIPMYYRDQITIEALAVDFGVDISTIVRNKKRLCLKVYDMIKE
;
A
#
# COMPACT_ATOMS: atom_id res chain seq x y z
N MET A 1 -4.98 9.80 -3.13
CA MET A 1 -6.12 9.22 -3.87
C MET A 1 -7.04 8.52 -2.89
N THR A 2 -8.30 8.83 -2.94
CA THR A 2 -9.27 8.16 -2.10
C THR A 2 -9.56 6.77 -2.65
N ASP A 3 -10.21 5.94 -1.88
CA ASP A 3 -10.63 4.63 -2.36
C ASP A 3 -11.54 4.77 -3.56
N GLU A 4 -12.38 5.80 -3.55
CA GLU A 4 -13.26 6.08 -4.68
C GLU A 4 -12.48 6.43 -5.91
N GLU A 5 -11.48 7.28 -5.77
CA GLU A 5 -10.65 7.66 -6.89
C GLU A 5 -9.85 6.50 -7.41
N LEU A 6 -9.30 5.71 -6.52
CA LEU A 6 -8.54 4.55 -6.91
C LEU A 6 -9.43 3.55 -7.63
N LYS A 7 -10.62 3.35 -7.13
CA LYS A 7 -11.56 2.46 -7.76
C LYS A 7 -11.98 2.97 -9.12
N ALA A 8 -12.29 4.26 -9.23
CA ALA A 8 -12.67 4.84 -10.49
C ALA A 8 -11.54 4.76 -11.50
N TYR A 9 -10.32 5.00 -11.03
CA TYR A 9 -9.16 4.90 -11.88
C TYR A 9 -8.99 3.47 -12.39
N ILE A 10 -9.11 2.50 -11.50
CA ILE A 10 -9.00 1.10 -11.88
C ILE A 10 -10.09 0.73 -12.86
N ASP A 11 -11.32 1.15 -12.59
CA ASP A 11 -12.44 0.87 -13.46
C ASP A 11 -12.21 1.42 -14.87
N MET A 12 -11.72 2.64 -14.96
CA MET A 12 -11.44 3.24 -16.23
C MET A 12 -10.36 2.52 -17.01
N THR A 13 -9.31 2.12 -16.30
CA THR A 13 -8.19 1.47 -16.96
C THR A 13 -8.53 0.08 -17.42
N VAL A 14 -9.43 -0.61 -16.73
CA VAL A 14 -9.72 -1.98 -17.06
C VAL A 14 -10.91 -2.16 -17.97
N ASN A 15 -11.73 -1.14 -18.15
CA ASN A 15 -12.92 -1.29 -18.96
C ASN A 15 -12.64 -1.81 -20.34
N GLY A 16 -11.51 -1.45 -20.91
CA GLY A 16 -11.18 -1.90 -22.25
C GLY A 16 -10.44 -3.19 -22.32
N ALA A 17 -9.82 -3.61 -21.23
CA ALA A 17 -8.87 -4.71 -21.29
C ALA A 17 -9.23 -5.89 -20.43
N ILE A 18 -10.15 -5.72 -19.55
CA ILE A 18 -10.38 -6.65 -18.47
C ILE A 18 -10.72 -8.06 -18.92
N ARG A 19 -11.41 -8.17 -20.03
CA ARG A 19 -11.88 -9.47 -20.49
C ARG A 19 -10.79 -10.32 -21.10
N GLN A 20 -9.77 -9.67 -21.59
CA GLN A 20 -8.69 -10.36 -22.26
C GLN A 20 -7.76 -11.02 -21.27
N LEU A 21 -7.78 -10.56 -20.04
CA LEU A 21 -6.81 -10.96 -19.04
C LEU A 21 -7.48 -11.51 -17.80
N ALA A 22 -8.50 -12.32 -18.01
CA ALA A 22 -9.29 -12.82 -16.89
C ALA A 22 -8.44 -13.50 -15.85
N ASP A 23 -7.50 -14.35 -16.26
CA ASP A 23 -6.65 -15.05 -15.31
C ASP A 23 -5.68 -14.12 -14.62
N ASP A 24 -5.06 -13.23 -15.39
CA ASP A 24 -4.18 -12.22 -14.82
C ASP A 24 -4.97 -11.29 -13.93
N GLY A 25 -6.19 -10.99 -14.32
CA GLY A 25 -7.07 -10.14 -13.54
C GLY A 25 -7.38 -10.70 -12.16
N LEU A 26 -7.53 -12.02 -12.07
CA LEU A 26 -7.76 -12.68 -10.79
C LEU A 26 -6.55 -12.53 -9.87
N ILE A 27 -5.36 -12.75 -10.40
CA ILE A 27 -4.13 -12.64 -9.63
C ILE A 27 -3.95 -11.19 -9.14
N LYS A 28 -4.16 -10.25 -10.05
CA LYS A 28 -4.04 -8.84 -9.69
C LYS A 28 -5.08 -8.44 -8.67
N LYS A 29 -6.30 -8.97 -8.82
CA LYS A 29 -7.38 -8.65 -7.90
C LYS A 29 -7.05 -9.13 -6.49
N GLN A 30 -6.48 -10.33 -6.35
CA GLN A 30 -6.08 -10.82 -5.04
C GLN A 30 -4.99 -9.95 -4.43
N SER A 31 -4.00 -9.58 -5.23
CA SER A 31 -2.94 -8.69 -4.79
C SER A 31 -3.51 -7.34 -4.35
N ASP A 32 -4.46 -6.81 -5.10
CA ASP A 32 -5.08 -5.54 -4.77
C ASP A 32 -5.91 -5.64 -3.49
N ILE A 33 -6.58 -6.75 -3.26
CA ILE A 33 -7.34 -6.97 -2.04
C ILE A 33 -6.40 -7.03 -0.83
N LYS A 34 -5.30 -7.75 -0.95
CA LYS A 34 -4.31 -7.84 0.10
C LYS A 34 -3.73 -6.47 0.41
N TYR A 35 -3.38 -5.74 -0.63
CA TYR A 35 -2.84 -4.41 -0.49
C TYR A 35 -3.84 -3.48 0.23
N ALA A 36 -5.10 -3.51 -0.18
CA ALA A 36 -6.12 -2.67 0.43
C ALA A 36 -6.31 -2.98 1.91
N LYS A 37 -6.26 -4.26 2.28
CA LYS A 37 -6.38 -4.65 3.67
C LYS A 37 -5.23 -4.11 4.51
N VAL A 38 -4.02 -4.22 3.99
CA VAL A 38 -2.85 -3.70 4.70
C VAL A 38 -2.91 -2.19 4.78
N ALA A 39 -3.28 -1.53 3.69
CA ALA A 39 -3.36 -0.08 3.67
C ALA A 39 -4.32 0.44 4.73
N LYS A 40 -5.48 -0.18 4.83
CA LYS A 40 -6.47 0.20 5.83
C LYS A 40 -5.91 0.01 7.24
N ARG A 41 -5.27 -1.13 7.47
CA ARG A 41 -4.73 -1.44 8.79
C ARG A 41 -3.56 -0.53 9.16
N LEU A 42 -2.73 -0.20 8.18
CA LEU A 42 -1.63 0.75 8.41
C LEU A 42 -2.16 2.13 8.76
N TYR A 43 -3.17 2.57 8.03
CA TYR A 43 -3.78 3.85 8.32
C TYR A 43 -4.32 3.86 9.74
N GLU A 44 -5.04 2.83 10.13
CA GLU A 44 -5.60 2.72 11.47
C GLU A 44 -4.49 2.66 12.52
N PHE A 45 -3.42 1.94 12.24
CA PHE A 45 -2.29 1.82 13.15
C PHE A 45 -1.67 3.18 13.44
N TYR A 46 -1.46 3.98 12.41
CA TYR A 46 -0.78 5.26 12.59
C TYR A 46 -1.71 6.37 13.06
N GLN A 47 -2.98 6.31 12.74
CA GLN A 47 -3.90 7.39 13.04
C GLN A 47 -4.66 7.20 14.34
N SER A 48 -4.83 5.98 14.79
CA SER A 48 -5.57 5.71 16.01
C SER A 48 -4.63 5.77 17.20
N GLN A 49 -4.92 6.65 18.14
CA GLN A 49 -4.12 6.79 19.34
C GLN A 49 -4.80 6.24 20.58
N GLU A 50 -6.04 5.83 20.44
CA GLU A 50 -6.83 5.40 21.60
C GLU A 50 -6.80 3.92 21.85
N LYS A 51 -6.40 3.15 20.86
CA LYS A 51 -6.32 1.71 20.99
C LYS A 51 -4.92 1.31 21.42
N GLY A 52 -4.83 0.19 22.09
CA GLY A 52 -3.54 -0.33 22.46
C GLY A 52 -2.66 -0.58 21.25
N ILE A 53 -1.40 -0.84 21.52
CA ILE A 53 -0.41 -1.04 20.45
C ILE A 53 -0.76 -2.30 19.67
N ASP A 54 -0.80 -2.18 18.36
CA ASP A 54 -0.95 -3.34 17.47
C ASP A 54 0.45 -3.97 17.34
N GLU A 55 0.75 -4.90 18.23
CA GLU A 55 2.08 -5.52 18.26
C GLU A 55 2.38 -6.30 16.99
N ILE A 56 1.38 -6.92 16.39
CA ILE A 56 1.57 -7.68 15.17
C ILE A 56 2.02 -6.75 14.06
N MET A 57 1.36 -5.61 13.93
CA MET A 57 1.74 -4.63 12.93
C MET A 57 3.10 -4.03 13.23
N LEU A 58 3.36 -3.74 14.50
CA LEU A 58 4.65 -3.17 14.90
C LEU A 58 5.79 -4.12 14.56
N ASN A 59 5.62 -5.39 14.82
CA ASN A 59 6.64 -6.39 14.49
C ASN A 59 6.85 -6.48 12.99
N ALA A 60 5.76 -6.45 12.21
CA ALA A 60 5.87 -6.51 10.76
C ALA A 60 6.62 -5.31 10.22
N LEU A 61 6.32 -4.12 10.75
CA LEU A 61 7.01 -2.91 10.31
C LEU A 61 8.49 -2.94 10.69
N THR A 62 8.80 -3.49 11.86
CA THR A 62 10.18 -3.62 12.28
C THR A 62 10.95 -4.53 11.32
N GLU A 63 10.34 -5.60 10.86
CA GLU A 63 10.98 -6.53 9.94
C GLU A 63 11.36 -5.88 8.60
N ILE A 64 10.59 -4.90 8.15
CA ILE A 64 10.88 -4.24 6.88
C ILE A 64 11.59 -2.90 7.05
N SER A 65 11.95 -2.54 8.28
CA SER A 65 12.44 -1.19 8.59
C SER A 65 13.80 -0.88 7.97
N ASP A 66 14.56 -1.88 7.58
CA ASP A 66 15.85 -1.67 6.94
C ASP A 66 15.76 -1.58 5.42
N ASP A 67 14.57 -1.71 4.86
CA ASP A 67 14.36 -1.56 3.43
C ASP A 67 14.60 -0.10 3.03
N THR A 68 15.27 0.10 1.89
CA THR A 68 15.58 1.43 1.39
C THR A 68 14.34 2.32 1.26
N TYR A 69 13.21 1.72 0.93
CA TYR A 69 11.97 2.45 0.72
C TYR A 69 11.01 2.39 1.90
N PHE A 70 11.46 1.87 3.04
CA PHE A 70 10.60 1.74 4.21
C PHE A 70 9.95 3.06 4.61
N ARG A 71 10.69 4.18 4.50
CA ARG A 71 10.18 5.49 4.94
C ARG A 71 8.88 5.89 4.24
N ILE A 72 8.59 5.30 3.07
CA ILE A 72 7.33 5.56 2.38
C ILE A 72 6.15 5.25 3.30
N ILE A 73 6.26 4.19 4.09
CA ILE A 73 5.15 3.73 4.92
C ILE A 73 4.76 4.76 5.98
N PRO A 74 5.63 5.15 6.91
CA PRO A 74 5.23 6.16 7.89
C PRO A 74 4.96 7.52 7.28
N MET A 75 5.71 7.90 6.25
CA MET A 75 5.50 9.21 5.64
C MET A 75 4.14 9.30 4.96
N TYR A 76 3.70 8.23 4.33
CA TYR A 76 2.42 8.23 3.65
C TYR A 76 1.26 8.04 4.62
N TYR A 77 1.35 7.04 5.50
CA TYR A 77 0.22 6.67 6.35
C TYR A 77 0.12 7.47 7.64
N ARG A 78 1.23 7.90 8.19
CA ARG A 78 1.23 8.71 9.40
C ARG A 78 1.20 10.20 9.08
N ASP A 79 2.11 10.62 8.21
CA ASP A 79 2.34 12.04 7.94
C ASP A 79 1.52 12.54 6.76
N GLN A 80 0.87 11.64 6.03
CA GLN A 80 -0.03 11.96 4.92
C GLN A 80 0.68 12.73 3.80
N ILE A 81 1.94 12.38 3.57
CA ILE A 81 2.72 12.98 2.49
C ILE A 81 2.29 12.33 1.18
N THR A 82 2.08 13.16 0.16
CA THR A 82 1.59 12.67 -1.13
C THR A 82 2.64 11.82 -1.84
N ILE A 83 2.16 10.99 -2.77
CA ILE A 83 3.04 10.17 -3.59
C ILE A 83 4.01 11.05 -4.37
N GLU A 84 3.53 12.18 -4.90
CA GLU A 84 4.36 13.10 -5.66
C GLU A 84 5.48 13.68 -4.80
N ALA A 85 5.14 14.07 -3.58
CA ALA A 85 6.14 14.62 -2.66
C ALA A 85 7.15 13.56 -2.25
N LEU A 86 6.71 12.33 -2.07
CA LEU A 86 7.62 11.22 -1.78
C LEU A 86 8.58 10.97 -2.93
N ALA A 87 8.09 11.05 -4.16
CA ALA A 87 8.94 10.87 -5.34
C ALA A 87 10.04 11.91 -5.37
N VAL A 88 9.70 13.15 -5.07
CA VAL A 88 10.69 14.22 -5.01
C VAL A 88 11.69 13.94 -3.88
N ASP A 89 11.21 13.59 -2.71
CA ASP A 89 12.06 13.34 -1.54
C ASP A 89 13.05 12.20 -1.80
N PHE A 90 12.60 11.15 -2.44
CA PHE A 90 13.46 9.99 -2.72
C PHE A 90 14.26 10.17 -4.00
N GLY A 91 13.98 11.19 -4.81
CA GLY A 91 14.67 11.38 -6.07
C GLY A 91 14.35 10.32 -7.10
N VAL A 92 13.11 9.85 -7.15
CA VAL A 92 12.69 8.78 -8.05
C VAL A 92 11.35 9.14 -8.70
N ASP A 93 10.92 8.30 -9.65
CA ASP A 93 9.64 8.47 -10.33
C ASP A 93 8.48 8.16 -9.40
N ILE A 94 7.33 8.74 -9.71
CA ILE A 94 6.09 8.41 -9.01
C ILE A 94 5.82 6.91 -9.09
N SER A 95 6.03 6.31 -10.25
CA SER A 95 5.80 4.87 -10.41
C SER A 95 6.68 4.03 -9.50
N THR A 96 7.89 4.49 -9.23
CA THR A 96 8.80 3.80 -8.32
C THR A 96 8.25 3.82 -6.90
N ILE A 97 7.70 4.95 -6.47
CA ILE A 97 7.09 5.05 -5.15
C ILE A 97 5.86 4.13 -5.05
N VAL A 98 4.99 4.19 -6.04
CA VAL A 98 3.77 3.37 -6.05
C VAL A 98 4.12 1.88 -5.99
N ARG A 99 5.08 1.47 -6.79
CA ARG A 99 5.48 0.08 -6.86
C ARG A 99 6.08 -0.41 -5.54
N ASN A 100 6.95 0.38 -4.95
CA ASN A 100 7.60 -0.02 -3.71
C ASN A 100 6.65 0.05 -2.51
N LYS A 101 5.74 1.02 -2.51
CA LYS A 101 4.71 1.09 -1.48
C LYS A 101 3.88 -0.19 -1.49
N LYS A 102 3.45 -0.62 -2.66
CA LYS A 102 2.66 -1.85 -2.79
C LYS A 102 3.49 -3.07 -2.39
N ARG A 103 4.73 -3.13 -2.83
CA ARG A 103 5.63 -4.24 -2.49
C ARG A 103 5.78 -4.38 -0.97
N LEU A 104 6.02 -3.27 -0.29
CA LEU A 104 6.18 -3.30 1.17
C LEU A 104 4.89 -3.68 1.87
N CYS A 105 3.76 -3.17 1.39
CA CYS A 105 2.47 -3.55 1.96
C CYS A 105 2.20 -5.03 1.80
N LEU A 106 2.55 -5.62 0.67
CA LEU A 106 2.36 -7.05 0.47
C LEU A 106 3.27 -7.87 1.39
N LYS A 107 4.49 -7.40 1.64
CA LYS A 107 5.35 -8.05 2.63
C LYS A 107 4.73 -8.01 4.02
N VAL A 108 4.18 -6.86 4.39
CA VAL A 108 3.49 -6.73 5.67
C VAL A 108 2.31 -7.69 5.73
N TYR A 109 1.56 -7.81 4.65
CA TYR A 109 0.42 -8.71 4.61
C TYR A 109 0.85 -10.14 4.96
N ASP A 110 1.94 -10.59 4.38
CA ASP A 110 2.42 -11.96 4.62
C ASP A 110 2.81 -12.17 6.09
N MET A 111 3.17 -11.13 6.78
CA MET A 111 3.55 -11.23 8.18
C MET A 111 2.37 -11.09 9.15
N ILE A 112 1.30 -10.41 8.75
CA ILE A 112 0.16 -10.18 9.64
C ILE A 112 -1.02 -11.09 9.37
N LYS A 113 -1.02 -11.80 8.25
CA LYS A 113 -2.13 -12.72 7.95
C LYS A 113 -2.08 -13.90 8.91
N GLU A 114 -3.26 -14.42 9.18
CA GLU A 114 -3.39 -15.59 10.05
C GLU A 114 -3.24 -16.86 9.26
#